data_3fa47a1b61209da939fe740e3be2a84a
#
_entry.id   3fa47a1b61209da939fe740e3be2a84a
#
_cell.length_a   1.000
_cell.length_b   1.000
_cell.length_c   1.000
_cell.angle_alpha   90.00
_cell.angle_beta   90.00
_cell.angle_gamma   90.00
#
_symmetry.space_group_name_H-M   'P 1'
#
loop_
_entity.id
_entity.type
_entity.pdbx_description
1 polymer ?
#
loop_
_entity_poly.entity_id
_entity_poly.type
_entity_poly.pdbx_seq_one_letter_code
_entity_poly.pdbx_strand_id
1 'polypeptide(L)'
;AGSALSGKQTECWTLVTGPEMRALEERTIEARGIPGELLMESAGRALLPSVLALRASSVRSQATIRILCGTGNNGGDGLVLARHLFAEGVASETILMGEVTSLPRDAAANWARLQRLGAPSRVVALDSREIDWQELFTETSVAVDALLGIGLERAIEGGFARLIESLCRSRREGLRVLAADIPSWLRPSH
;
A
#
# COMPACT_ATOMS: atom_id res chain seq x y z
N ALA A 1 -4.19 -23.56 -49.19
CA ALA A 1 -3.78 -22.33 -48.49
C ALA A 1 -4.82 -22.00 -47.43
N GLY A 2 -4.58 -22.45 -46.18
CA GLY A 2 -5.46 -22.20 -45.04
C GLY A 2 -4.78 -21.14 -44.15
N SER A 3 -5.40 -19.97 -44.13
CA SER A 3 -5.02 -18.87 -43.23
C SER A 3 -5.46 -19.21 -41.81
N ALA A 4 -4.51 -19.50 -40.93
CA ALA A 4 -4.77 -19.59 -39.51
C ALA A 4 -4.91 -18.18 -38.94
N LEU A 5 -6.14 -17.80 -38.63
CA LEU A 5 -6.43 -16.62 -37.82
C LEU A 5 -5.95 -16.87 -36.39
N SER A 6 -4.82 -16.27 -36.04
CA SER A 6 -4.35 -16.18 -34.65
C SER A 6 -5.38 -15.36 -33.86
N GLY A 7 -6.24 -16.06 -33.17
CA GLY A 7 -7.16 -15.46 -32.19
C GLY A 7 -6.34 -14.91 -31.02
N LYS A 8 -6.19 -13.59 -30.92
CA LYS A 8 -5.84 -12.93 -29.67
C LYS A 8 -6.90 -13.32 -28.65
N GLN A 9 -6.58 -14.19 -27.70
CA GLN A 9 -7.39 -14.38 -26.51
C GLN A 9 -7.43 -13.02 -25.79
N THR A 10 -8.55 -12.35 -25.87
CA THR A 10 -8.82 -11.18 -25.03
C THR A 10 -9.04 -11.72 -23.64
N GLU A 11 -8.04 -11.61 -22.78
CA GLU A 11 -8.22 -11.91 -21.37
C GLU A 11 -9.31 -10.97 -20.84
N CYS A 12 -10.45 -11.53 -20.49
CA CYS A 12 -11.55 -10.79 -19.90
C CYS A 12 -11.37 -10.77 -18.40
N TRP A 13 -10.94 -9.65 -17.86
CA TRP A 13 -10.84 -9.45 -16.42
C TRP A 13 -12.21 -9.13 -15.85
N THR A 14 -12.67 -9.93 -14.90
CA THR A 14 -13.90 -9.64 -14.16
C THR A 14 -13.62 -8.58 -13.12
N LEU A 15 -14.28 -7.43 -13.22
CA LEU A 15 -14.26 -6.42 -12.18
C LEU A 15 -15.19 -6.86 -11.05
N VAL A 16 -14.70 -6.77 -9.84
CA VAL A 16 -15.45 -7.08 -8.62
C VAL A 16 -15.54 -5.83 -7.75
N THR A 17 -16.63 -5.71 -7.02
CA THR A 17 -16.80 -4.64 -6.02
C THR A 17 -16.00 -4.96 -4.75
N GLY A 18 -15.82 -3.95 -3.89
CA GLY A 18 -15.13 -4.15 -2.60
C GLY A 18 -15.76 -5.25 -1.73
N PRO A 19 -17.10 -5.31 -1.56
CA PRO A 19 -17.75 -6.42 -0.85
C PRO A 19 -17.52 -7.79 -1.48
N GLU A 20 -17.56 -7.89 -2.81
CA GLU A 20 -17.29 -9.15 -3.53
C GLU A 20 -15.84 -9.60 -3.35
N MET A 21 -14.87 -8.68 -3.37
CA MET A 21 -13.47 -8.99 -3.12
C MET A 21 -13.28 -9.54 -1.71
N ARG A 22 -13.86 -8.90 -0.68
CA ARG A 22 -13.80 -9.42 0.69
C ARG A 22 -14.40 -10.82 0.81
N ALA A 23 -15.55 -11.06 0.19
CA ALA A 23 -16.17 -12.38 0.20
C ALA A 23 -15.30 -13.44 -0.50
N LEU A 24 -14.55 -13.07 -1.55
CA LEU A 24 -13.60 -13.97 -2.21
C LEU A 24 -12.41 -14.29 -1.31
N GLU A 25 -11.87 -13.32 -0.59
CA GLU A 25 -10.78 -13.51 0.38
C GLU A 25 -11.22 -14.43 1.52
N GLU A 26 -12.37 -14.16 2.15
CA GLU A 26 -12.95 -14.99 3.21
C GLU A 26 -13.15 -16.44 2.73
N ARG A 27 -13.75 -16.64 1.58
CA ARG A 27 -13.94 -17.96 0.98
C ARG A 27 -12.61 -18.65 0.68
N THR A 28 -11.57 -17.91 0.30
CA THR A 28 -10.25 -18.48 0.03
C THR A 28 -9.61 -18.96 1.34
N ILE A 29 -9.75 -18.20 2.41
CA ILE A 29 -9.25 -18.56 3.73
C ILE A 29 -10.03 -19.78 4.28
N GLU A 30 -11.36 -19.73 4.28
CA GLU A 30 -12.20 -20.72 4.91
C GLU A 30 -12.29 -22.03 4.10
N ALA A 31 -12.57 -21.93 2.79
CA ALA A 31 -12.83 -23.10 1.95
C ALA A 31 -11.56 -23.78 1.44
N ARG A 32 -10.45 -23.05 1.31
CA ARG A 32 -9.18 -23.59 0.80
C ARG A 32 -8.10 -23.69 1.87
N GLY A 33 -8.37 -23.25 3.09
CA GLY A 33 -7.43 -23.32 4.22
C GLY A 33 -6.15 -22.49 4.00
N ILE A 34 -6.21 -21.46 3.14
CA ILE A 34 -5.06 -20.58 2.91
C ILE A 34 -5.07 -19.50 4.00
N PRO A 35 -4.05 -19.46 4.89
CA PRO A 35 -3.99 -18.45 5.93
C PRO A 35 -3.97 -17.02 5.36
N GLY A 36 -4.70 -16.08 5.98
CA GLY A 36 -4.71 -14.67 5.60
C GLY A 36 -3.31 -14.05 5.55
N GLU A 37 -2.43 -14.50 6.43
CA GLU A 37 -1.02 -14.11 6.43
C GLU A 37 -0.29 -14.42 5.11
N LEU A 38 -0.59 -15.56 4.47
CA LEU A 38 -0.01 -15.91 3.16
C LEU A 38 -0.59 -15.06 2.03
N LEU A 39 -1.87 -14.70 2.11
CA LEU A 39 -2.48 -13.78 1.14
C LEU A 39 -1.84 -12.40 1.25
N MET A 40 -1.70 -11.87 2.46
CA MET A 40 -1.04 -10.60 2.74
C MET A 40 0.42 -10.61 2.28
N GLU A 41 1.17 -11.69 2.55
CA GLU A 41 2.57 -11.86 2.08
C GLU A 41 2.63 -11.80 0.54
N SER A 42 1.72 -12.48 -0.14
CA SER A 42 1.65 -12.48 -1.59
C SER A 42 1.30 -11.11 -2.16
N ALA A 43 0.33 -10.41 -1.58
CA ALA A 43 -0.10 -9.08 -1.99
C ALA A 43 1.03 -8.06 -1.82
N GLY A 44 1.61 -7.96 -0.62
CA GLY A 44 2.68 -7.01 -0.36
C GLY A 44 3.93 -7.27 -1.20
N ARG A 45 4.30 -8.55 -1.42
CA ARG A 45 5.41 -8.91 -2.30
C ARG A 45 5.16 -8.53 -3.76
N ALA A 46 3.93 -8.66 -4.23
CA ALA A 46 3.56 -8.30 -5.61
C ALA A 46 3.75 -6.80 -5.93
N LEU A 47 3.75 -5.93 -4.91
CA LEU A 47 4.01 -4.50 -5.07
C LEU A 47 5.47 -4.17 -5.39
N LEU A 48 6.42 -5.02 -4.97
CA LEU A 48 7.86 -4.74 -5.03
C LEU A 48 8.35 -4.39 -6.44
N PRO A 49 8.08 -5.16 -7.50
CA PRO A 49 8.54 -4.82 -8.84
C PRO A 49 8.05 -3.46 -9.33
N SER A 50 6.78 -3.13 -9.03
CA SER A 50 6.15 -1.86 -9.42
C SER A 50 6.78 -0.67 -8.72
N VAL A 51 7.06 -0.79 -7.42
CA VAL A 51 7.74 0.26 -6.63
C VAL A 51 9.14 0.50 -7.16
N LEU A 52 9.90 -0.56 -7.44
CA LEU A 52 11.25 -0.44 -7.96
C LEU A 52 11.28 0.19 -9.36
N ALA A 53 10.34 -0.17 -10.23
CA ALA A 53 10.20 0.44 -11.57
C ALA A 53 9.85 1.93 -11.48
N LEU A 54 8.92 2.31 -10.58
CA LEU A 54 8.58 3.70 -10.35
C LEU A 54 9.76 4.49 -9.79
N ARG A 55 10.52 3.91 -8.85
CA ARG A 55 11.74 4.53 -8.30
C ARG A 55 12.76 4.78 -9.39
N ALA A 56 13.03 3.79 -10.24
CA ALA A 56 13.99 3.90 -11.34
C ALA A 56 13.60 5.01 -12.34
N SER A 57 12.31 5.25 -12.56
CA SER A 57 11.78 6.31 -13.43
C SER A 57 11.65 7.68 -12.75
N SER A 58 11.91 7.77 -11.44
CA SER A 58 11.81 9.00 -10.67
C SER A 58 13.04 9.88 -10.88
N VAL A 59 12.83 11.17 -11.05
CA VAL A 59 13.93 12.17 -11.03
C VAL A 59 14.66 12.22 -9.67
N ARG A 60 14.01 11.68 -8.63
CA ARG A 60 14.53 11.55 -7.27
C ARG A 60 14.86 10.09 -6.93
N SER A 61 15.38 9.31 -7.89
CA SER A 61 15.61 7.86 -7.73
C SER A 61 16.50 7.49 -6.53
N GLN A 62 17.34 8.38 -6.07
CA GLN A 62 18.20 8.17 -4.88
C GLN A 62 17.52 8.53 -3.56
N ALA A 63 16.38 9.21 -3.60
CA ALA A 63 15.63 9.55 -2.38
C ALA A 63 14.92 8.32 -1.79
N THR A 64 14.44 8.46 -0.57
CA THR A 64 13.79 7.39 0.20
C THR A 64 12.42 7.03 -0.37
N ILE A 65 12.06 5.74 -0.36
CA ILE A 65 10.68 5.29 -0.57
C ILE A 65 9.94 5.47 0.74
N ARG A 66 8.78 6.15 0.72
CA ARG A 66 7.90 6.27 1.89
C ARG A 66 6.71 5.34 1.76
N ILE A 67 6.53 4.45 2.74
CA ILE A 67 5.40 3.51 2.78
C ILE A 67 4.44 4.01 3.84
N LEU A 68 3.28 4.51 3.41
CA LEU A 68 2.25 5.08 4.25
C LEU A 68 1.24 3.98 4.58
N CYS A 69 1.28 3.45 5.78
CA CYS A 69 0.43 2.34 6.21
C CYS A 69 -0.72 2.83 7.10
N GLY A 70 -1.93 2.44 6.80
CA GLY A 70 -3.05 2.50 7.75
C GLY A 70 -3.04 1.32 8.71
N THR A 71 -4.01 1.29 9.63
CA THR A 71 -4.16 0.21 10.62
C THR A 71 -5.04 -0.95 10.16
N GLY A 72 -5.36 -1.05 8.85
CA GLY A 72 -6.12 -2.15 8.26
C GLY A 72 -5.24 -3.17 7.52
N ASN A 73 -5.88 -4.11 6.80
CA ASN A 73 -5.18 -5.12 5.99
C ASN A 73 -4.35 -4.50 4.88
N ASN A 74 -4.84 -3.44 4.23
CA ASN A 74 -4.06 -2.71 3.22
C ASN A 74 -2.74 -2.16 3.78
N GLY A 75 -2.77 -1.63 5.03
CA GLY A 75 -1.54 -1.28 5.75
C GLY A 75 -0.64 -2.48 5.98
N GLY A 76 -1.22 -3.65 6.25
CA GLY A 76 -0.49 -4.92 6.38
C GLY A 76 0.28 -5.29 5.12
N ASP A 77 -0.30 -5.11 3.92
CA ASP A 77 0.38 -5.31 2.64
C ASP A 77 1.56 -4.34 2.48
N GLY A 78 1.39 -3.09 2.90
CA GLY A 78 2.47 -2.09 2.98
C GLY A 78 3.60 -2.51 3.92
N LEU A 79 3.28 -3.12 5.09
CA LEU A 79 4.28 -3.64 6.03
C LEU A 79 5.07 -4.82 5.45
N VAL A 80 4.42 -5.68 4.68
CA VAL A 80 5.09 -6.77 3.95
C VAL A 80 6.05 -6.20 2.92
N LEU A 81 5.58 -5.25 2.08
CA LEU A 81 6.44 -4.57 1.11
C LEU A 81 7.67 -3.94 1.77
N ALA A 82 7.48 -3.27 2.92
CA ALA A 82 8.57 -2.64 3.67
C ALA A 82 9.67 -3.64 4.08
N ARG A 83 9.27 -4.85 4.52
CA ARG A 83 10.23 -5.92 4.85
C ARG A 83 11.03 -6.37 3.63
N HIS A 84 10.36 -6.50 2.48
CA HIS A 84 11.04 -6.89 1.24
C HIS A 84 11.97 -5.80 0.74
N LEU A 85 11.58 -4.53 0.76
CA LEU A 85 12.48 -3.42 0.42
C LEU A 85 13.71 -3.36 1.32
N PHE A 86 13.53 -3.57 2.62
CA PHE A 86 14.65 -3.62 3.57
C PHE A 86 15.58 -4.79 3.29
N ALA A 87 15.04 -5.98 2.99
CA ALA A 87 15.83 -7.16 2.64
C ALA A 87 16.65 -6.98 1.34
N GLU A 88 16.12 -6.21 0.39
CA GLU A 88 16.81 -5.82 -0.86
C GLU A 88 17.82 -4.66 -0.67
N GLY A 89 17.97 -4.14 0.54
CA GLY A 89 18.84 -2.99 0.82
C GLY A 89 18.36 -1.67 0.21
N VAL A 90 17.07 -1.57 -0.10
CA VAL A 90 16.47 -0.37 -0.70
C VAL A 90 16.10 0.63 0.39
N ALA A 91 16.60 1.87 0.25
CA ALA A 91 16.29 2.94 1.20
C ALA A 91 14.78 3.21 1.27
N SER A 92 14.17 2.84 2.39
CA SER A 92 12.74 2.99 2.63
C SER A 92 12.45 3.32 4.10
N GLU A 93 11.35 4.00 4.33
CA GLU A 93 10.80 4.27 5.67
C GLU A 93 9.31 3.99 5.68
N THR A 94 8.87 3.31 6.72
CA THR A 94 7.46 2.99 6.95
C THR A 94 6.84 3.96 7.95
N ILE A 95 5.71 4.53 7.60
CA ILE A 95 4.95 5.44 8.48
C ILE A 95 3.59 4.81 8.75
N LEU A 96 3.40 4.29 9.96
CA LEU A 96 2.12 3.74 10.41
C LEU A 96 1.25 4.88 10.95
N MET A 97 0.11 5.11 10.30
CA MET A 97 -0.87 6.13 10.66
C MET A 97 -1.90 5.54 11.62
N GLY A 98 -1.78 5.83 12.89
CA GLY A 98 -2.65 5.33 13.97
C GLY A 98 -1.88 4.53 15.01
N GLU A 99 -2.58 3.69 15.75
CA GLU A 99 -1.99 2.94 16.86
C GLU A 99 -1.68 1.49 16.48
N VAL A 100 -0.54 0.98 16.94
CA VAL A 100 -0.12 -0.42 16.73
C VAL A 100 -1.15 -1.42 17.29
N THR A 101 -1.80 -1.06 18.38
CA THR A 101 -2.85 -1.87 19.03
C THR A 101 -4.11 -2.04 18.19
N SER A 102 -4.30 -1.19 17.17
CA SER A 102 -5.43 -1.25 16.23
C SER A 102 -5.15 -2.14 15.01
N LEU A 103 -3.95 -2.70 14.88
CA LEU A 103 -3.61 -3.56 13.76
C LEU A 103 -4.32 -4.91 13.86
N PRO A 104 -4.91 -5.43 12.76
CA PRO A 104 -5.36 -6.82 12.67
C PRO A 104 -4.19 -7.78 12.92
N ARG A 105 -4.51 -9.02 13.33
CA ARG A 105 -3.53 -10.03 13.71
C ARG A 105 -2.36 -10.17 12.74
N ASP A 106 -2.63 -10.29 11.45
CA ASP A 106 -1.61 -10.54 10.43
C ASP A 106 -0.76 -9.30 10.15
N ALA A 107 -1.38 -8.11 10.15
CA ALA A 107 -0.67 -6.83 10.07
C ALA A 107 0.20 -6.58 11.32
N ALA A 108 -0.30 -6.89 12.52
CA ALA A 108 0.47 -6.78 13.76
C ALA A 108 1.70 -7.70 13.75
N ALA A 109 1.55 -8.93 13.23
CA ALA A 109 2.68 -9.85 13.07
C ALA A 109 3.73 -9.29 12.11
N ASN A 110 3.29 -8.67 11.00
CA ASN A 110 4.19 -8.03 10.03
C ASN A 110 4.87 -6.79 10.60
N TRP A 111 4.17 -5.98 11.38
CA TRP A 111 4.77 -4.87 12.12
C TRP A 111 5.87 -5.36 13.09
N ALA A 112 5.57 -6.38 13.89
CA ALA A 112 6.54 -6.95 14.82
C ALA A 112 7.79 -7.51 14.11
N ARG A 113 7.62 -8.12 12.93
CA ARG A 113 8.75 -8.58 12.09
C ARG A 113 9.58 -7.41 11.57
N LEU A 114 8.92 -6.36 11.09
CA LEU A 114 9.58 -5.15 10.61
C LEU A 114 10.46 -4.52 11.71
N GLN A 115 9.90 -4.42 12.93
CA GLN A 115 10.65 -3.91 14.09
C GLN A 115 11.87 -4.78 14.45
N ARG A 116 11.72 -6.10 14.43
CA ARG A 116 12.84 -7.04 14.70
C ARG A 116 13.94 -6.96 13.65
N LEU A 117 13.64 -6.64 12.43
CA LEU A 117 14.60 -6.42 11.34
C LEU A 117 15.36 -5.09 11.53
N GLY A 118 14.90 -4.18 12.38
CA GLY A 118 15.46 -2.85 12.51
C GLY A 118 15.20 -1.95 11.31
N ALA A 119 14.16 -2.26 10.51
CA ALA A 119 13.82 -1.45 9.36
C ALA A 119 13.30 -0.07 9.78
N PRO A 120 13.69 1.02 9.09
CA PRO A 120 13.25 2.37 9.42
C PRO A 120 11.74 2.48 9.43
N SER A 121 11.17 2.82 10.58
CA SER A 121 9.74 2.89 10.77
C SER A 121 9.36 3.77 11.95
N ARG A 122 8.22 4.43 11.84
CA ARG A 122 7.63 5.24 12.92
C ARG A 122 6.12 5.13 12.95
N VAL A 123 5.55 5.40 14.11
CA VAL A 123 4.11 5.51 14.33
C VAL A 123 3.75 6.98 14.42
N VAL A 124 2.66 7.36 13.77
CA VAL A 124 2.14 8.73 13.78
C VAL A 124 0.67 8.70 14.17
N ALA A 125 0.33 9.45 15.20
CA ALA A 125 -1.07 9.60 15.63
C ALA A 125 -1.89 10.31 14.53
N LEU A 126 -3.15 9.91 14.38
CA LEU A 126 -4.03 10.41 13.31
C LEU A 126 -4.28 11.93 13.37
N ASP A 127 -4.19 12.51 14.55
CA ASP A 127 -4.38 13.94 14.80
C ASP A 127 -3.05 14.71 14.90
N SER A 128 -1.92 14.03 14.77
CA SER A 128 -0.59 14.64 14.86
C SER A 128 -0.41 15.78 13.85
N ARG A 129 0.19 16.86 14.32
CA ARG A 129 0.62 18.01 13.51
C ARG A 129 2.13 18.13 13.43
N GLU A 130 2.86 17.14 13.93
CA GLU A 130 4.32 17.15 14.05
C GLU A 130 5.03 16.94 12.71
N ILE A 131 4.32 16.39 11.71
CA ILE A 131 4.92 16.09 10.40
C ILE A 131 4.46 17.14 9.39
N ASP A 132 5.42 17.82 8.80
CA ASP A 132 5.23 18.53 7.55
C ASP A 132 5.29 17.51 6.39
N TRP A 133 4.11 17.06 5.95
CA TRP A 133 3.99 16.11 4.87
C TRP A 133 4.52 16.64 3.54
N GLN A 134 4.44 17.96 3.32
CA GLN A 134 4.93 18.55 2.09
C GLN A 134 6.46 18.49 2.04
N GLU A 135 7.12 18.83 3.13
CA GLU A 135 8.58 18.73 3.25
C GLU A 135 9.02 17.26 3.11
N LEU A 136 8.35 16.32 3.82
CA LEU A 136 8.65 14.91 3.72
C LEU A 136 8.62 14.39 2.27
N PHE A 137 7.64 14.82 1.49
CA PHE A 137 7.48 14.37 0.12
C PHE A 137 8.48 15.00 -0.85
N THR A 138 9.15 16.11 -0.51
CA THR A 138 10.24 16.66 -1.33
C THR A 138 11.45 15.71 -1.37
N GLU A 139 11.68 14.94 -0.31
CA GLU A 139 12.76 13.97 -0.17
C GLU A 139 12.31 12.52 -0.46
N THR A 140 11.19 12.36 -1.15
CA THR A 140 10.58 11.06 -1.45
C THR A 140 10.73 10.73 -2.93
N SER A 141 11.24 9.55 -3.24
CA SER A 141 11.32 9.02 -4.61
C SER A 141 9.98 8.44 -5.07
N VAL A 142 9.38 7.62 -4.22
CA VAL A 142 8.06 6.99 -4.40
C VAL A 142 7.34 7.01 -3.07
N ALA A 143 6.09 7.44 -3.06
CA ALA A 143 5.17 7.22 -1.95
C ALA A 143 4.29 6.01 -2.26
N VAL A 144 4.23 5.06 -1.34
CA VAL A 144 3.31 3.92 -1.41
C VAL A 144 2.12 4.23 -0.53
N ASP A 145 0.95 4.33 -1.14
CA ASP A 145 -0.32 4.55 -0.47
C ASP A 145 -0.94 3.21 -0.07
N ALA A 146 -0.68 2.78 1.14
CA ALA A 146 -1.29 1.64 1.82
C ALA A 146 -2.13 2.09 3.03
N LEU A 147 -2.73 3.30 2.95
CA LEU A 147 -3.48 3.89 4.04
C LEU A 147 -4.86 3.26 4.18
N LEU A 148 -5.64 3.29 3.11
CA LEU A 148 -7.04 2.89 3.07
C LEU A 148 -7.25 1.92 1.91
N GLY A 149 -7.98 0.84 2.14
CA GLY A 149 -8.39 -0.10 1.12
C GLY A 149 -9.90 -0.04 0.89
N ILE A 150 -10.43 -1.05 0.22
CA ILE A 150 -11.87 -1.20 -0.12
C ILE A 150 -12.83 -1.20 1.09
N GLY A 151 -12.31 -1.24 2.32
CA GLY A 151 -13.09 -1.27 3.57
C GLY A 151 -13.42 0.07 4.18
N LEU A 152 -13.13 1.19 3.50
CA LEU A 152 -13.38 2.51 4.07
C LEU A 152 -14.87 2.88 4.00
N GLU A 153 -15.53 2.88 5.15
CA GLU A 153 -16.93 3.30 5.32
C GLU A 153 -17.07 4.67 6.00
N ARG A 154 -15.96 5.28 6.43
CA ARG A 154 -15.94 6.54 7.18
C ARG A 154 -15.45 7.71 6.35
N ALA A 155 -15.90 8.92 6.69
CA ALA A 155 -15.32 10.14 6.14
C ALA A 155 -13.82 10.24 6.50
N ILE A 156 -13.02 10.72 5.55
CA ILE A 156 -11.60 10.97 5.75
C ILE A 156 -11.48 12.35 6.40
N GLU A 157 -11.06 12.39 7.65
CA GLU A 157 -10.99 13.61 8.45
C GLU A 157 -9.63 13.73 9.18
N GLY A 158 -9.37 14.88 9.77
CA GLY A 158 -8.22 15.11 10.63
C GLY A 158 -6.87 14.93 9.95
N GLY A 159 -5.97 14.18 10.57
CA GLY A 159 -4.61 13.93 10.07
C GLY A 159 -4.57 13.15 8.78
N PHE A 160 -5.49 12.21 8.58
CA PHE A 160 -5.62 11.48 7.32
C PHE A 160 -5.97 12.40 6.15
N ALA A 161 -6.91 13.33 6.33
CA ALA A 161 -7.27 14.29 5.29
C ALA A 161 -6.06 15.14 4.89
N ARG A 162 -5.32 15.68 5.87
CA ARG A 162 -4.11 16.47 5.61
C ARG A 162 -3.03 15.69 4.86
N LEU A 163 -2.79 14.44 5.27
CA LEU A 163 -1.84 13.56 4.59
C LEU A 163 -2.24 13.32 3.15
N ILE A 164 -3.50 12.95 2.90
CA ILE A 164 -4.02 12.68 1.55
C ILE A 164 -3.98 13.94 0.68
N GLU A 165 -4.34 15.11 1.21
CA GLU A 165 -4.23 16.38 0.49
C GLU A 165 -2.79 16.68 0.08
N SER A 166 -1.82 16.50 1.00
CA SER A 166 -0.41 16.72 0.72
C SER A 166 0.11 15.69 -0.30
N LEU A 167 -0.31 14.43 -0.20
CA LEU A 167 0.04 13.38 -1.16
C LEU A 167 -0.48 13.73 -2.57
N CYS A 168 -1.74 14.16 -2.66
CA CYS A 168 -2.35 14.58 -3.93
C CYS A 168 -1.66 15.81 -4.53
N ARG A 169 -1.23 16.76 -3.70
CA ARG A 169 -0.49 17.94 -4.14
C ARG A 169 0.87 17.53 -4.69
N SER A 170 1.65 16.80 -3.90
CA SER A 170 2.99 16.35 -4.28
C SER A 170 2.99 15.47 -5.52
N ARG A 171 1.94 14.64 -5.71
CA ARG A 171 1.73 13.86 -6.94
C ARG A 171 1.59 14.78 -8.17
N ARG A 172 0.84 15.88 -8.07
CA ARG A 172 0.72 16.87 -9.16
C ARG A 172 2.05 17.58 -9.44
N GLU A 173 2.92 17.69 -8.45
CA GLU A 173 4.26 18.24 -8.53
C GLU A 173 5.34 17.22 -8.94
N GLY A 174 4.92 16.01 -9.34
CA GLY A 174 5.78 14.98 -9.91
C GLY A 174 6.22 13.86 -8.97
N LEU A 175 5.74 13.80 -7.71
CA LEU A 175 5.94 12.65 -6.85
C LEU A 175 5.30 11.41 -7.50
N ARG A 176 6.04 10.31 -7.54
CA ARG A 176 5.50 9.01 -7.96
C ARG A 176 4.71 8.40 -6.80
N VAL A 177 3.48 7.98 -7.07
CA VAL A 177 2.63 7.35 -6.05
C VAL A 177 2.13 6.01 -6.58
N LEU A 178 2.28 4.96 -5.76
CA LEU A 178 1.70 3.64 -5.98
C LEU A 178 0.65 3.39 -4.89
N ALA A 179 -0.57 3.08 -5.27
CA ALA A 179 -1.57 2.58 -4.33
C ALA A 179 -1.43 1.05 -4.21
N ALA A 180 -1.44 0.54 -2.98
CA ALA A 180 -1.34 -0.90 -2.72
C ALA A 180 -2.62 -1.64 -3.14
N ASP A 181 -3.77 -0.99 -2.97
CA ASP A 181 -5.09 -1.46 -3.39
C ASP A 181 -5.72 -0.38 -4.27
N ILE A 182 -6.62 0.42 -3.73
CA ILE A 182 -7.18 1.59 -4.41
C ILE A 182 -6.56 2.88 -3.83
N PRO A 183 -6.37 3.91 -4.66
CA PRO A 183 -5.88 5.19 -4.15
C PRO A 183 -6.78 5.75 -3.05
N SER A 184 -6.19 6.10 -1.90
CA SER A 184 -6.94 6.55 -0.72
C SER A 184 -7.71 7.86 -0.93
N TRP A 185 -7.42 8.60 -2.00
CA TRP A 185 -8.19 9.80 -2.39
C TRP A 185 -9.40 9.51 -3.30
N LEU A 186 -9.55 8.27 -3.79
CA LEU A 186 -10.73 7.86 -4.53
C LEU A 186 -11.81 7.44 -3.53
N ARG A 187 -12.96 8.11 -3.58
CA ARG A 187 -14.14 7.64 -2.84
C ARG A 187 -14.74 6.45 -3.61
N PRO A 188 -15.05 5.33 -2.94
CA PRO A 188 -15.91 4.34 -3.57
C PRO A 188 -17.21 5.05 -3.98
N SER A 189 -17.55 4.99 -5.26
CA SER A 189 -18.89 5.40 -5.71
C SER A 189 -19.89 4.41 -5.11
N HIS A 190 -20.86 4.94 -4.38
CA HIS A 190 -22.01 4.18 -3.88
C HIS A 190 -22.83 3.66 -5.05
#